data_6525b0c6c527785e2c84280f962fe5f9
#
_entry.id   6525b0c6c527785e2c84280f962fe5f9
#
_cell.length_a   1.000
_cell.length_b   1.000
_cell.length_c   1.000
_cell.angle_alpha   90.00
_cell.angle_beta   90.00
_cell.angle_gamma   90.00
#
_symmetry.space_group_name_H-M   'P 1'
#
loop_
_entity.id
_entity.type
_entity.pdbx_description
1 polymer ?
#
loop_
_entity_poly.entity_id
_entity_poly.type
_entity_poly.pdbx_seq_one_letter_code
_entity_poly.pdbx_strand_id
1 'polypeptide(L)'
;MAKAKFERTKPHCNIGTIGHVDHGKTTLTAAITKTLHERYGTGEAVAFENIDKAPEERERGITISTAHVEYETPKRHYAHVDCPGHADYVKNMITGAAQMDGAILVVAATDGVMAQTREHILLARQVGVPYIVVFMNKCDMVDDPELLELVDMEIRELLNEYEFPGDDTPIIQGSALKALEDPSSEWGDKIIELMEAVDEYIPDPIRETDKPFLMPVEDVFTITGRGTVATGRVERGTLNLNDEVEIVGIHEDVRKTVVTGIEMFRKLLDQAQAGDNIGALLRGVQRTEIERGQCLCKPGSVHCHHKFTAQVYVPVSYTHLK
;
A
#
# COMPACT_ATOMS: atom_id res chain seq x y z
N MET A 1 24.36 16.33 -2.21
CA MET A 1 24.09 15.78 -3.57
C MET A 1 22.70 16.25 -3.98
N ALA A 2 22.50 16.61 -5.25
CA ALA A 2 21.15 16.92 -5.76
C ALA A 2 20.33 15.62 -5.78
N LYS A 3 19.06 15.69 -5.33
CA LYS A 3 18.15 14.54 -5.42
C LYS A 3 17.87 14.21 -6.88
N ALA A 4 17.76 12.93 -7.19
CA ALA A 4 17.36 12.47 -8.51
C ALA A 4 15.95 12.95 -8.86
N LYS A 5 15.68 13.14 -10.15
CA LYS A 5 14.33 13.38 -10.67
C LYS A 5 13.64 12.04 -10.94
N PHE A 6 12.34 11.97 -10.64
CA PHE A 6 11.53 10.83 -11.03
C PHE A 6 11.15 10.95 -12.51
N GLU A 7 11.39 9.89 -13.27
CA GLU A 7 11.00 9.79 -14.68
C GLU A 7 9.91 8.72 -14.84
N ARG A 8 8.78 9.08 -15.45
CA ARG A 8 7.68 8.16 -15.73
C ARG A 8 7.97 7.39 -17.02
N THR A 9 8.59 6.24 -16.90
CA THR A 9 8.94 5.38 -18.05
C THR A 9 7.93 4.23 -18.22
N LYS A 10 7.16 3.91 -17.17
CA LYS A 10 6.22 2.79 -17.12
C LYS A 10 4.90 3.20 -16.47
N PRO A 11 3.80 2.47 -16.74
CA PRO A 11 2.57 2.62 -15.97
C PRO A 11 2.83 2.43 -14.47
N HIS A 12 2.13 3.21 -13.65
CA HIS A 12 2.27 3.17 -12.19
C HIS A 12 1.06 2.49 -11.54
N CYS A 13 1.33 1.52 -10.66
CA CYS A 13 0.32 0.80 -9.92
C CYS A 13 0.66 0.77 -8.43
N ASN A 14 -0.35 1.02 -7.58
CA ASN A 14 -0.22 0.90 -6.13
C ASN A 14 -0.71 -0.49 -5.72
N ILE A 15 0.15 -1.28 -5.12
CA ILE A 15 -0.22 -2.56 -4.54
C ILE A 15 0.24 -2.63 -3.08
N GLY A 16 -0.16 -3.67 -2.37
CA GLY A 16 0.37 -3.88 -1.04
C GLY A 16 0.07 -5.27 -0.52
N THR A 17 0.72 -5.63 0.58
CA THR A 17 0.54 -6.89 1.27
C THR A 17 -0.47 -6.78 2.38
N ILE A 18 -1.44 -7.71 2.40
CA ILE A 18 -2.44 -7.89 3.45
C ILE A 18 -2.42 -9.34 3.95
N GLY A 19 -2.99 -9.61 5.11
CA GLY A 19 -3.07 -10.96 5.69
C GLY A 19 -2.67 -10.99 7.15
N HIS A 20 -2.75 -12.19 7.75
CA HIS A 20 -2.52 -12.40 9.18
C HIS A 20 -1.11 -12.00 9.64
N VAL A 21 -0.95 -11.71 10.93
CA VAL A 21 0.35 -11.54 11.57
C VAL A 21 1.18 -12.82 11.39
N ASP A 22 2.50 -12.71 11.27
CA ASP A 22 3.45 -13.82 11.10
C ASP A 22 3.28 -14.69 9.83
N HIS A 23 2.38 -14.33 8.91
CA HIS A 23 2.28 -14.99 7.60
C HIS A 23 3.39 -14.57 6.62
N GLY A 24 4.25 -13.60 6.98
CA GLY A 24 5.46 -13.23 6.23
C GLY A 24 5.26 -12.13 5.20
N LYS A 25 4.33 -11.18 5.41
CA LYS A 25 4.09 -10.04 4.51
C LYS A 25 5.34 -9.19 4.26
N THR A 26 5.99 -8.72 5.33
CA THR A 26 7.21 -7.91 5.25
C THR A 26 8.37 -8.70 4.65
N THR A 27 8.47 -9.99 4.97
CA THR A 27 9.47 -10.90 4.35
C THR A 27 9.24 -11.02 2.85
N LEU A 28 7.96 -11.13 2.41
CA LEU A 28 7.61 -11.17 1.00
C LEU A 28 7.96 -9.85 0.30
N THR A 29 7.65 -8.72 0.93
CA THR A 29 8.00 -7.38 0.40
C THR A 29 9.52 -7.25 0.21
N ALA A 30 10.33 -7.70 1.17
CA ALA A 30 11.78 -7.72 1.04
C ALA A 30 12.25 -8.68 -0.06
N ALA A 31 11.65 -9.88 -0.15
CA ALA A 31 11.96 -10.87 -1.18
C ALA A 31 11.65 -10.34 -2.60
N ILE A 32 10.52 -9.67 -2.80
CA ILE A 32 10.15 -9.05 -4.08
C ILE A 32 11.22 -8.03 -4.49
N THR A 33 11.56 -7.06 -3.63
CA THR A 33 12.52 -6.03 -3.98
C THR A 33 13.89 -6.60 -4.32
N LYS A 34 14.37 -7.58 -3.53
CA LYS A 34 15.66 -8.23 -3.74
C LYS A 34 15.68 -9.06 -5.02
N THR A 35 14.66 -9.90 -5.25
CA THR A 35 14.58 -10.76 -6.43
C THR A 35 14.49 -9.95 -7.73
N LEU A 36 13.65 -8.91 -7.77
CA LEU A 36 13.54 -8.03 -8.94
C LEU A 36 14.85 -7.28 -9.21
N HIS A 37 15.53 -6.80 -8.15
CA HIS A 37 16.82 -6.15 -8.28
C HIS A 37 17.89 -7.10 -8.85
N GLU A 38 18.01 -8.32 -8.34
CA GLU A 38 19.01 -9.28 -8.81
C GLU A 38 18.72 -9.85 -10.20
N ARG A 39 17.43 -10.08 -10.53
CA ARG A 39 17.02 -10.68 -11.82
C ARG A 39 16.95 -9.68 -12.96
N TYR A 40 16.51 -8.44 -12.69
CA TYR A 40 16.28 -7.43 -13.73
C TYR A 40 17.18 -6.20 -13.61
N GLY A 41 17.94 -6.06 -12.52
CA GLY A 41 18.78 -4.87 -12.27
C GLY A 41 17.96 -3.60 -12.02
N THR A 42 16.68 -3.72 -11.67
CA THR A 42 15.76 -2.60 -11.46
C THR A 42 15.55 -2.31 -9.98
N GLY A 43 15.36 -1.04 -9.64
CA GLY A 43 15.08 -0.61 -8.26
C GLY A 43 16.26 -0.80 -7.30
N GLU A 44 15.97 -0.73 -6.01
CA GLU A 44 16.91 -1.00 -4.93
C GLU A 44 16.41 -2.21 -4.13
N ALA A 45 17.32 -3.12 -3.78
CA ALA A 45 17.00 -4.18 -2.82
C ALA A 45 16.81 -3.56 -1.44
N VAL A 46 15.61 -3.67 -0.88
CA VAL A 46 15.28 -3.14 0.45
C VAL A 46 15.42 -4.26 1.46
N ALA A 47 16.37 -4.12 2.39
CA ALA A 47 16.52 -5.08 3.47
C ALA A 47 15.29 -5.06 4.41
N PHE A 48 14.95 -6.21 4.98
CA PHE A 48 13.82 -6.38 5.90
C PHE A 48 13.81 -5.31 7.02
N GLU A 49 14.97 -5.06 7.65
CA GLU A 49 15.13 -4.08 8.72
C GLU A 49 14.91 -2.62 8.27
N ASN A 50 14.90 -2.38 6.98
CA ASN A 50 14.65 -1.06 6.40
C ASN A 50 13.18 -0.87 5.99
N ILE A 51 12.37 -1.91 6.01
CA ILE A 51 10.91 -1.86 5.85
C ILE A 51 10.30 -1.50 7.21
N ASP A 52 10.51 -2.34 8.21
CA ASP A 52 10.10 -2.09 9.61
C ASP A 52 11.15 -1.21 10.33
N LYS A 53 10.92 0.10 10.33
CA LYS A 53 11.93 1.10 10.78
C LYS A 53 11.80 1.48 12.23
N ALA A 54 10.59 1.41 12.80
CA ALA A 54 10.34 1.85 14.16
C ALA A 54 11.04 0.91 15.18
N PRO A 55 11.65 1.46 16.25
CA PRO A 55 12.26 0.62 17.29
C PRO A 55 11.29 -0.41 17.86
N GLU A 56 10.02 -0.04 18.04
CA GLU A 56 8.97 -0.94 18.54
C GLU A 56 8.63 -2.07 17.57
N GLU A 57 8.68 -1.81 16.25
CA GLU A 57 8.47 -2.83 15.21
C GLU A 57 9.58 -3.87 15.27
N ARG A 58 10.82 -3.43 15.39
CA ARG A 58 11.99 -4.31 15.48
C ARG A 58 12.03 -5.13 16.77
N GLU A 59 11.64 -4.51 17.89
CA GLU A 59 11.61 -5.18 19.20
C GLU A 59 10.53 -6.27 19.26
N ARG A 60 9.37 -6.00 18.67
CA ARG A 60 8.23 -6.93 18.68
C ARG A 60 8.21 -7.89 17.49
N GLY A 61 8.99 -7.62 16.43
CA GLY A 61 8.98 -8.39 15.19
C GLY A 61 7.68 -8.30 14.40
N ILE A 62 6.89 -7.22 14.59
CA ILE A 62 5.60 -7.00 13.92
C ILE A 62 5.55 -5.62 13.29
N THR A 63 4.95 -5.50 12.13
CA THR A 63 4.67 -4.22 11.47
C THR A 63 3.56 -3.49 12.20
N ILE A 64 3.79 -2.24 12.60
CA ILE A 64 2.85 -1.36 13.29
C ILE A 64 2.29 -0.30 12.34
N SER A 65 3.19 0.36 11.61
CA SER A 65 2.86 1.40 10.64
C SER A 65 2.98 0.89 9.21
N THR A 66 2.21 1.46 8.30
CA THR A 66 2.38 1.15 6.88
C THR A 66 3.76 1.58 6.38
N ALA A 67 4.46 0.69 5.69
CA ALA A 67 5.72 1.01 5.04
C ALA A 67 5.51 1.12 3.52
N HIS A 68 6.16 2.09 2.89
CA HIS A 68 6.10 2.29 1.44
C HIS A 68 7.45 1.95 0.82
N VAL A 69 7.41 1.08 -0.18
CA VAL A 69 8.58 0.62 -0.94
C VAL A 69 8.30 0.78 -2.42
N GLU A 70 9.31 1.10 -3.23
CA GLU A 70 9.18 1.13 -4.69
C GLU A 70 9.98 0.00 -5.34
N TYR A 71 9.46 -0.55 -6.42
CA TYR A 71 10.17 -1.47 -7.29
C TYR A 71 9.53 -1.50 -8.69
N GLU A 72 10.19 -2.17 -9.62
CA GLU A 72 9.74 -2.26 -11.00
C GLU A 72 9.83 -3.68 -11.53
N THR A 73 8.81 -4.08 -12.30
CA THR A 73 8.89 -5.18 -13.24
C THR A 73 9.29 -4.67 -14.63
N PRO A 74 9.54 -5.53 -15.61
CA PRO A 74 9.70 -5.09 -16.99
C PRO A 74 8.49 -4.29 -17.52
N LYS A 75 7.28 -4.55 -17.02
CA LYS A 75 6.03 -3.95 -17.50
C LYS A 75 5.62 -2.69 -16.73
N ARG A 76 5.83 -2.64 -15.39
CA ARG A 76 5.25 -1.61 -14.50
C ARG A 76 6.20 -1.11 -13.43
N HIS A 77 5.93 0.10 -12.96
CA HIS A 77 6.46 0.66 -11.71
C HIS A 77 5.42 0.51 -10.59
N TYR A 78 5.85 0.00 -9.44
CA TYR A 78 5.00 -0.25 -8.29
C TYR A 78 5.36 0.62 -7.09
N ALA A 79 4.32 1.22 -6.48
CA ALA A 79 4.36 1.64 -5.09
C ALA A 79 3.75 0.54 -4.25
N HIS A 80 4.51 -0.03 -3.33
CA HIS A 80 4.07 -1.13 -2.48
C HIS A 80 3.86 -0.64 -1.06
N VAL A 81 2.67 -0.92 -0.51
CA VAL A 81 2.29 -0.62 0.87
C VAL A 81 2.32 -1.90 1.67
N ASP A 82 3.29 -2.04 2.56
CA ASP A 82 3.32 -3.14 3.53
C ASP A 82 2.41 -2.82 4.71
N CYS A 83 1.34 -3.60 4.87
CA CYS A 83 0.32 -3.37 5.88
C CYS A 83 0.57 -4.20 7.15
N PRO A 84 0.29 -3.62 8.35
CA PRO A 84 0.33 -4.39 9.59
C PRO A 84 -0.68 -5.53 9.56
N GLY A 85 -0.31 -6.67 10.17
CA GLY A 85 -1.17 -7.86 10.28
C GLY A 85 -1.92 -7.99 11.59
N HIS A 86 -1.51 -7.27 12.63
CA HIS A 86 -2.06 -7.40 13.98
C HIS A 86 -3.36 -6.62 14.15
N ALA A 87 -4.34 -7.20 14.87
CA ALA A 87 -5.65 -6.61 15.09
C ALA A 87 -5.63 -5.20 15.72
N ASP A 88 -4.66 -4.91 16.58
CA ASP A 88 -4.53 -3.58 17.21
C ASP A 88 -4.24 -2.46 16.19
N TYR A 89 -3.72 -2.79 15.01
CA TYR A 89 -3.30 -1.85 13.98
C TYR A 89 -4.21 -1.81 12.75
N VAL A 90 -5.43 -2.32 12.86
CA VAL A 90 -6.43 -2.35 11.79
C VAL A 90 -6.65 -0.98 11.15
N LYS A 91 -6.60 0.12 11.93
CA LYS A 91 -6.72 1.48 11.37
C LYS A 91 -5.61 1.80 10.36
N ASN A 92 -4.39 1.36 10.61
CA ASN A 92 -3.27 1.57 9.71
C ASN A 92 -3.40 0.66 8.47
N MET A 93 -3.88 -0.59 8.66
CA MET A 93 -4.22 -1.49 7.56
C MET A 93 -5.27 -0.88 6.63
N ILE A 94 -6.38 -0.35 7.17
CA ILE A 94 -7.44 0.30 6.39
C ILE A 94 -6.89 1.48 5.59
N THR A 95 -6.07 2.33 6.21
CA THR A 95 -5.47 3.48 5.53
C THR A 95 -4.54 3.05 4.40
N GLY A 96 -3.73 2.02 4.63
CA GLY A 96 -2.85 1.46 3.59
C GLY A 96 -3.65 0.82 2.46
N ALA A 97 -4.64 -0.01 2.78
CA ALA A 97 -5.48 -0.69 1.79
C ALA A 97 -6.27 0.29 0.90
N ALA A 98 -6.73 1.40 1.45
CA ALA A 98 -7.44 2.43 0.68
C ALA A 98 -6.60 3.07 -0.44
N GLN A 99 -5.27 2.93 -0.40
CA GLN A 99 -4.36 3.44 -1.42
C GLN A 99 -4.12 2.45 -2.57
N MET A 100 -4.52 1.18 -2.43
CA MET A 100 -4.16 0.11 -3.34
C MET A 100 -5.07 0.04 -4.57
N ASP A 101 -4.46 -0.20 -5.71
CA ASP A 101 -5.15 -0.58 -6.95
C ASP A 101 -5.36 -2.10 -7.02
N GLY A 102 -4.64 -2.84 -6.20
CA GLY A 102 -4.78 -4.27 -5.97
C GLY A 102 -3.95 -4.70 -4.76
N ALA A 103 -4.25 -5.86 -4.18
CA ALA A 103 -3.55 -6.38 -3.00
C ALA A 103 -2.96 -7.76 -3.26
N ILE A 104 -1.87 -8.06 -2.56
CA ILE A 104 -1.30 -9.41 -2.42
C ILE A 104 -1.73 -9.93 -1.05
N LEU A 105 -2.61 -10.92 -1.04
CA LEU A 105 -3.00 -11.62 0.18
C LEU A 105 -1.95 -12.68 0.50
N VAL A 106 -1.34 -12.57 1.67
CA VAL A 106 -0.33 -13.52 2.13
C VAL A 106 -0.94 -14.47 3.15
N VAL A 107 -0.94 -15.76 2.83
CA VAL A 107 -1.43 -16.84 3.70
C VAL A 107 -0.32 -17.86 3.90
N ALA A 108 0.04 -18.16 5.15
CA ALA A 108 1.00 -19.22 5.43
C ALA A 108 0.34 -20.59 5.22
N ALA A 109 0.95 -21.45 4.41
CA ALA A 109 0.46 -22.81 4.14
C ALA A 109 0.40 -23.68 5.42
N THR A 110 1.24 -23.37 6.41
CA THR A 110 1.27 -24.05 7.71
C THR A 110 0.06 -23.76 8.60
N ASP A 111 -0.53 -22.58 8.44
CA ASP A 111 -1.55 -22.05 9.34
C ASP A 111 -2.95 -21.95 8.67
N GLY A 112 -2.98 -21.90 7.32
CA GLY A 112 -4.19 -21.70 6.54
C GLY A 112 -4.84 -20.33 6.76
N VAL A 113 -6.15 -20.27 6.59
CA VAL A 113 -6.93 -19.05 6.77
C VAL A 113 -7.16 -18.75 8.25
N MET A 114 -6.65 -17.62 8.71
CA MET A 114 -6.73 -17.17 10.11
C MET A 114 -7.73 -16.00 10.27
N ALA A 115 -7.99 -15.61 11.52
CA ALA A 115 -8.99 -14.58 11.84
C ALA A 115 -8.70 -13.23 11.13
N GLN A 116 -7.45 -12.76 11.18
CA GLN A 116 -7.09 -11.50 10.50
C GLN A 116 -7.05 -11.66 8.98
N THR A 117 -6.87 -12.85 8.41
CA THR A 117 -7.01 -13.09 6.97
C THR A 117 -8.43 -12.73 6.52
N ARG A 118 -9.44 -13.24 7.23
CA ARG A 118 -10.86 -12.93 6.98
C ARG A 118 -11.15 -11.44 7.14
N GLU A 119 -10.68 -10.84 8.22
CA GLU A 119 -10.87 -9.42 8.51
C GLU A 119 -10.22 -8.54 7.43
N HIS A 120 -9.00 -8.85 6.99
CA HIS A 120 -8.29 -8.08 5.97
C HIS A 120 -8.96 -8.15 4.59
N ILE A 121 -9.47 -9.31 4.17
CA ILE A 121 -10.22 -9.44 2.92
C ILE A 121 -11.50 -8.61 2.98
N LEU A 122 -12.25 -8.73 4.08
CA LEU A 122 -13.46 -7.95 4.32
C LEU A 122 -13.18 -6.44 4.25
N LEU A 123 -12.17 -5.97 4.98
CA LEU A 123 -11.80 -4.55 5.01
C LEU A 123 -11.28 -4.06 3.66
N ALA A 124 -10.47 -4.86 2.95
CA ALA A 124 -10.04 -4.55 1.60
C ALA A 124 -11.26 -4.34 0.66
N ARG A 125 -12.28 -5.21 0.78
CA ARG A 125 -13.53 -5.06 0.02
C ARG A 125 -14.26 -3.76 0.38
N GLN A 126 -14.36 -3.43 1.69
CA GLN A 126 -15.04 -2.23 2.17
C GLN A 126 -14.37 -0.93 1.73
N VAL A 127 -13.04 -0.88 1.67
CA VAL A 127 -12.31 0.31 1.19
C VAL A 127 -12.16 0.37 -0.33
N GLY A 128 -12.67 -0.64 -1.04
CA GLY A 128 -12.74 -0.63 -2.50
C GLY A 128 -11.50 -1.15 -3.22
N VAL A 129 -10.68 -2.00 -2.58
CA VAL A 129 -9.60 -2.73 -3.30
C VAL A 129 -10.25 -3.63 -4.36
N PRO A 130 -9.97 -3.41 -5.65
CA PRO A 130 -10.72 -4.10 -6.69
C PRO A 130 -10.20 -5.50 -7.03
N TYR A 131 -8.92 -5.78 -6.77
CA TYR A 131 -8.25 -7.02 -7.16
C TYR A 131 -7.40 -7.59 -6.04
N ILE A 132 -7.39 -8.91 -5.90
CA ILE A 132 -6.52 -9.65 -4.97
C ILE A 132 -5.78 -10.71 -5.77
N VAL A 133 -4.47 -10.83 -5.56
CA VAL A 133 -3.62 -11.96 -5.95
C VAL A 133 -3.14 -12.61 -4.66
N VAL A 134 -3.03 -13.94 -4.62
CA VAL A 134 -2.65 -14.65 -3.39
C VAL A 134 -1.23 -15.18 -3.49
N PHE A 135 -0.47 -15.01 -2.42
CA PHE A 135 0.79 -15.70 -2.21
C PHE A 135 0.65 -16.66 -1.01
N MET A 136 0.59 -17.96 -1.31
CA MET A 136 0.61 -19.02 -0.30
C MET A 136 2.06 -19.22 0.12
N ASN A 137 2.41 -18.68 1.29
CA ASN A 137 3.77 -18.60 1.81
C ASN A 137 4.12 -19.81 2.69
N LYS A 138 5.40 -20.00 2.97
CA LYS A 138 5.97 -21.08 3.83
C LYS A 138 5.70 -22.50 3.28
N CYS A 139 5.55 -22.65 1.97
CA CYS A 139 5.33 -23.95 1.35
C CYS A 139 6.55 -24.88 1.50
N ASP A 140 7.74 -24.33 1.77
CA ASP A 140 8.95 -25.08 2.13
C ASP A 140 8.85 -25.86 3.46
N MET A 141 7.84 -25.58 4.28
CA MET A 141 7.58 -26.22 5.57
C MET A 141 6.47 -27.26 5.50
N VAL A 142 5.87 -27.50 4.35
CA VAL A 142 4.75 -28.41 4.16
C VAL A 142 5.13 -29.46 3.13
N ASP A 143 5.29 -30.70 3.60
CA ASP A 143 5.67 -31.85 2.76
C ASP A 143 4.45 -32.55 2.12
N ASP A 144 3.24 -32.29 2.63
CA ASP A 144 2.00 -32.92 2.17
C ASP A 144 1.29 -32.08 1.10
N PRO A 145 1.25 -32.53 -0.17
CA PRO A 145 0.55 -31.81 -1.21
C PRO A 145 -0.96 -31.66 -0.99
N GLU A 146 -1.60 -32.64 -0.31
CA GLU A 146 -3.04 -32.60 -0.02
C GLU A 146 -3.37 -31.42 0.92
N LEU A 147 -2.45 -31.09 1.85
CA LEU A 147 -2.62 -29.94 2.72
C LEU A 147 -2.53 -28.62 1.94
N LEU A 148 -1.65 -28.51 0.96
CA LEU A 148 -1.55 -27.33 0.09
C LEU A 148 -2.83 -27.12 -0.74
N GLU A 149 -3.39 -28.22 -1.28
CA GLU A 149 -4.66 -28.19 -2.01
C GLU A 149 -5.83 -27.78 -1.11
N LEU A 150 -5.86 -28.26 0.14
CA LEU A 150 -6.89 -27.89 1.11
C LEU A 150 -6.85 -26.40 1.44
N VAL A 151 -5.64 -25.85 1.67
CA VAL A 151 -5.47 -24.42 1.93
C VAL A 151 -5.84 -23.57 0.71
N ASP A 152 -5.53 -24.02 -0.51
CA ASP A 152 -5.94 -23.36 -1.76
C ASP A 152 -7.47 -23.27 -1.85
N MET A 153 -8.17 -24.39 -1.60
CA MET A 153 -9.64 -24.42 -1.61
C MET A 153 -10.24 -23.48 -0.53
N GLU A 154 -9.71 -23.51 0.68
CA GLU A 154 -10.17 -22.64 1.77
C GLU A 154 -10.02 -21.14 1.41
N ILE A 155 -8.91 -20.77 0.78
CA ILE A 155 -8.67 -19.38 0.33
C ILE A 155 -9.69 -18.99 -0.75
N ARG A 156 -9.94 -19.86 -1.74
CA ARG A 156 -10.92 -19.59 -2.81
C ARG A 156 -12.35 -19.44 -2.28
N GLU A 157 -12.76 -20.33 -1.38
CA GLU A 157 -14.07 -20.24 -0.71
C GLU A 157 -14.20 -18.91 0.05
N LEU A 158 -13.16 -18.51 0.78
CA LEU A 158 -13.17 -17.26 1.51
C LEU A 158 -13.23 -16.03 0.59
N LEU A 159 -12.49 -16.01 -0.51
CA LEU A 159 -12.54 -14.93 -1.50
C LEU A 159 -13.95 -14.81 -2.10
N ASN A 160 -14.57 -15.94 -2.45
CA ASN A 160 -15.95 -15.98 -2.97
C ASN A 160 -16.96 -15.48 -1.92
N GLU A 161 -16.78 -15.80 -0.63
CA GLU A 161 -17.63 -15.32 0.48
C GLU A 161 -17.63 -13.77 0.55
N TYR A 162 -16.49 -13.14 0.28
CA TYR A 162 -16.33 -11.67 0.29
C TYR A 162 -16.45 -11.02 -1.10
N GLU A 163 -17.08 -11.70 -2.04
CA GLU A 163 -17.37 -11.20 -3.40
C GLU A 163 -16.13 -10.86 -4.24
N PHE A 164 -15.00 -11.52 -4.00
CA PHE A 164 -13.89 -11.59 -4.94
C PHE A 164 -14.01 -12.85 -5.78
N PRO A 165 -13.54 -12.86 -7.05
CA PRO A 165 -13.64 -14.03 -7.92
C PRO A 165 -12.63 -15.12 -7.52
N GLY A 166 -12.91 -15.84 -6.42
CA GLY A 166 -11.97 -16.80 -5.81
C GLY A 166 -11.49 -17.88 -6.77
N ASP A 167 -12.37 -18.35 -7.67
CA ASP A 167 -12.04 -19.41 -8.65
C ASP A 167 -11.03 -18.92 -9.70
N ASP A 168 -11.11 -17.63 -10.10
CA ASP A 168 -10.25 -17.02 -11.10
C ASP A 168 -9.03 -16.32 -10.50
N THR A 169 -8.97 -16.17 -9.16
CA THR A 169 -7.87 -15.50 -8.47
C THR A 169 -6.58 -16.31 -8.57
N PRO A 170 -5.47 -15.73 -9.05
CA PRO A 170 -4.17 -16.39 -9.04
C PRO A 170 -3.69 -16.66 -7.62
N ILE A 171 -3.31 -17.92 -7.35
CA ILE A 171 -2.69 -18.35 -6.09
C ILE A 171 -1.32 -18.93 -6.41
N ILE A 172 -0.27 -18.26 -5.97
CA ILE A 172 1.11 -18.67 -6.17
C ILE A 172 1.66 -19.28 -4.88
N GLN A 173 2.12 -20.51 -4.97
CA GLN A 173 2.74 -21.24 -3.86
C GLN A 173 4.24 -20.94 -3.82
N GLY A 174 4.77 -20.57 -2.62
CA GLY A 174 6.16 -20.22 -2.52
C GLY A 174 6.68 -20.11 -1.07
N SER A 175 7.94 -19.72 -0.95
CA SER A 175 8.58 -19.38 0.30
C SER A 175 9.32 -18.05 0.19
N ALA A 176 8.76 -17.02 0.81
CA ALA A 176 9.36 -15.69 0.80
C ALA A 176 10.73 -15.66 1.48
N LEU A 177 10.89 -16.45 2.56
CA LEU A 177 12.17 -16.53 3.28
C LEU A 177 13.26 -17.16 2.40
N LYS A 178 12.96 -18.29 1.76
CA LYS A 178 13.91 -18.98 0.88
C LYS A 178 14.26 -18.14 -0.35
N ALA A 179 13.29 -17.46 -0.93
CA ALA A 179 13.53 -16.51 -2.02
C ALA A 179 14.39 -15.32 -1.57
N LEU A 180 14.19 -14.82 -0.34
CA LEU A 180 15.01 -13.75 0.22
C LEU A 180 16.45 -14.21 0.50
N GLU A 181 16.65 -15.47 0.95
CA GLU A 181 17.97 -16.07 1.14
C GLU A 181 18.72 -16.22 -0.19
N ASP A 182 18.05 -16.80 -1.19
CA ASP A 182 18.61 -17.05 -2.53
C ASP A 182 17.60 -16.68 -3.65
N PRO A 183 17.64 -15.46 -4.19
CA PRO A 183 16.80 -15.03 -5.32
C PRO A 183 17.01 -15.81 -6.62
N SER A 184 18.12 -16.57 -6.74
CA SER A 184 18.40 -17.39 -7.91
C SER A 184 17.76 -18.79 -7.86
N SER A 185 17.24 -19.18 -6.71
CA SER A 185 16.58 -20.47 -6.48
C SER A 185 15.21 -20.58 -7.15
N GLU A 186 14.64 -21.81 -7.10
CA GLU A 186 13.25 -22.07 -7.51
C GLU A 186 12.24 -21.19 -6.75
N TRP A 187 12.53 -20.84 -5.50
CA TRP A 187 11.70 -19.94 -4.70
C TRP A 187 11.74 -18.49 -5.20
N GLY A 188 12.90 -18.05 -5.73
CA GLY A 188 13.01 -16.79 -6.44
C GLY A 188 12.19 -16.79 -7.74
N ASP A 189 12.12 -17.92 -8.46
CA ASP A 189 11.24 -18.06 -9.63
C ASP A 189 9.77 -17.91 -9.24
N LYS A 190 9.35 -18.36 -8.05
CA LYS A 190 7.99 -18.16 -7.53
C LYS A 190 7.68 -16.69 -7.22
N ILE A 191 8.67 -15.89 -6.83
CA ILE A 191 8.48 -14.43 -6.70
C ILE A 191 8.29 -13.77 -8.07
N ILE A 192 9.01 -14.22 -9.10
CA ILE A 192 8.81 -13.74 -10.46
C ILE A 192 7.42 -14.14 -10.97
N GLU A 193 6.99 -15.38 -10.77
CA GLU A 193 5.65 -15.87 -11.10
C GLU A 193 4.55 -15.03 -10.42
N LEU A 194 4.73 -14.69 -9.14
CA LEU A 194 3.82 -13.80 -8.42
C LEU A 194 3.72 -12.43 -9.11
N MET A 195 4.86 -11.83 -9.45
CA MET A 195 4.86 -10.50 -10.06
C MET A 195 4.33 -10.51 -11.49
N GLU A 196 4.52 -11.59 -12.23
CA GLU A 196 3.89 -11.80 -13.54
C GLU A 196 2.37 -11.93 -13.40
N ALA A 197 1.88 -12.69 -12.41
CA ALA A 197 0.46 -12.79 -12.10
C ALA A 197 -0.14 -11.42 -11.70
N VAL A 198 0.58 -10.63 -10.91
CA VAL A 198 0.16 -9.25 -10.56
C VAL A 198 0.11 -8.36 -11.80
N ASP A 199 1.13 -8.44 -12.69
CA ASP A 199 1.18 -7.68 -13.94
C ASP A 199 0.03 -8.03 -14.91
N GLU A 200 -0.46 -9.28 -14.89
CA GLU A 200 -1.48 -9.77 -15.82
C GLU A 200 -2.89 -9.64 -15.25
N TYR A 201 -3.08 -9.97 -13.98
CA TYR A 201 -4.41 -10.03 -13.36
C TYR A 201 -4.92 -8.66 -12.93
N ILE A 202 -4.04 -7.74 -12.48
CA ILE A 202 -4.42 -6.39 -12.09
C ILE A 202 -4.27 -5.48 -13.31
N PRO A 203 -5.37 -4.91 -13.86
CA PRO A 203 -5.29 -4.02 -15.02
C PRO A 203 -4.58 -2.71 -14.68
N ASP A 204 -4.11 -1.99 -15.71
CA ASP A 204 -3.58 -0.64 -15.51
C ASP A 204 -4.67 0.28 -14.95
N PRO A 205 -4.42 0.95 -13.81
CA PRO A 205 -5.44 1.77 -13.17
C PRO A 205 -5.83 2.97 -14.01
N ILE A 206 -7.12 3.21 -14.15
CA ILE A 206 -7.64 4.42 -14.80
C ILE A 206 -7.44 5.60 -13.86
N ARG A 207 -6.70 6.62 -14.31
CA ARG A 207 -6.37 7.80 -13.51
C ARG A 207 -7.16 9.02 -13.96
N GLU A 208 -7.93 9.62 -13.05
CA GLU A 208 -8.75 10.82 -13.30
C GLU A 208 -7.89 12.10 -13.23
N THR A 209 -6.97 12.26 -14.18
CA THR A 209 -6.02 13.39 -14.21
C THR A 209 -6.62 14.71 -14.67
N ASP A 210 -7.78 14.68 -15.33
CA ASP A 210 -8.52 15.83 -15.83
C ASP A 210 -9.42 16.51 -14.78
N LYS A 211 -9.65 15.85 -13.64
CA LYS A 211 -10.42 16.40 -12.53
C LYS A 211 -9.60 17.38 -11.68
N PRO A 212 -10.25 18.25 -10.88
CA PRO A 212 -9.55 19.08 -9.90
C PRO A 212 -8.73 18.25 -8.93
N PHE A 213 -7.49 18.70 -8.65
CA PHE A 213 -6.58 18.03 -7.70
C PHE A 213 -7.23 17.79 -6.35
N LEU A 214 -7.02 16.59 -5.81
CA LEU A 214 -7.43 16.16 -4.47
C LEU A 214 -6.44 15.13 -3.94
N MET A 215 -5.95 15.35 -2.71
CA MET A 215 -5.09 14.44 -1.98
C MET A 215 -5.49 14.41 -0.49
N PRO A 216 -6.02 13.30 0.04
CA PRO A 216 -6.17 13.11 1.48
C PRO A 216 -4.81 13.11 2.17
N VAL A 217 -4.74 13.75 3.34
CA VAL A 217 -3.52 13.80 4.16
C VAL A 217 -3.45 12.57 5.06
N GLU A 218 -2.39 11.78 4.88
CA GLU A 218 -2.14 10.55 5.64
C GLU A 218 -1.19 10.75 6.80
N ASP A 219 -0.13 11.54 6.58
CA ASP A 219 0.82 11.91 7.61
C ASP A 219 1.38 13.31 7.38
N VAL A 220 1.87 13.92 8.45
CA VAL A 220 2.43 15.26 8.45
C VAL A 220 3.72 15.29 9.27
N PHE A 221 4.80 15.74 8.65
CA PHE A 221 6.08 15.89 9.33
C PHE A 221 6.79 17.18 8.93
N THR A 222 7.78 17.57 9.71
CA THR A 222 8.57 18.77 9.47
C THR A 222 9.97 18.39 9.03
N ILE A 223 10.44 18.97 7.94
CA ILE A 223 11.85 18.90 7.55
C ILE A 223 12.56 20.16 8.05
N THR A 224 13.52 19.98 8.94
CA THR A 224 14.31 21.10 9.51
C THR A 224 14.90 21.96 8.41
N GLY A 225 14.61 23.26 8.44
CA GLY A 225 15.08 24.23 7.45
C GLY A 225 14.34 24.26 6.10
N ARG A 226 13.35 23.36 5.89
CA ARG A 226 12.55 23.31 4.65
C ARG A 226 11.07 23.61 4.86
N GLY A 227 10.46 23.12 5.95
CA GLY A 227 9.05 23.35 6.27
C GLY A 227 8.25 22.08 6.52
N THR A 228 6.95 22.20 6.47
CA THR A 228 5.99 21.11 6.71
C THR A 228 5.70 20.35 5.41
N VAL A 229 5.73 19.04 5.50
CA VAL A 229 5.38 18.11 4.41
C VAL A 229 4.10 17.38 4.80
N ALA A 230 3.12 17.39 3.92
CA ALA A 230 1.95 16.53 3.97
C ALA A 230 2.14 15.37 2.99
N THR A 231 1.94 14.14 3.44
CA THR A 231 1.99 12.96 2.59
C THR A 231 0.60 12.41 2.32
N GLY A 232 0.45 11.77 1.18
CA GLY A 232 -0.78 11.09 0.79
C GLY A 232 -0.74 10.60 -0.66
N ARG A 233 -1.74 9.81 -1.02
CA ARG A 233 -1.99 9.44 -2.40
C ARG A 233 -2.82 10.54 -3.08
N VAL A 234 -2.42 10.93 -4.28
CA VAL A 234 -3.23 11.80 -5.13
C VAL A 234 -4.43 11.01 -5.64
N GLU A 235 -5.63 11.35 -5.18
CA GLU A 235 -6.86 10.65 -5.57
C GLU A 235 -7.29 11.00 -6.99
N ARG A 236 -7.20 12.29 -7.36
CA ARG A 236 -7.58 12.77 -8.68
C ARG A 236 -6.83 14.05 -9.03
N GLY A 237 -6.81 14.36 -10.32
CA GLY A 237 -6.19 15.56 -10.86
C GLY A 237 -4.68 15.51 -10.93
N THR A 238 -4.10 16.68 -11.11
CA THR A 238 -2.66 16.90 -11.17
C THR A 238 -2.28 18.07 -10.26
N LEU A 239 -1.06 17.99 -9.70
CA LEU A 239 -0.47 19.01 -8.85
C LEU A 239 0.91 19.39 -9.41
N ASN A 240 1.10 20.66 -9.75
CA ASN A 240 2.38 21.16 -10.21
C ASN A 240 3.14 21.88 -9.09
N LEU A 241 4.44 21.97 -9.28
CA LEU A 241 5.27 22.79 -8.41
C LEU A 241 4.80 24.24 -8.49
N ASN A 242 4.66 24.91 -7.34
CA ASN A 242 4.15 26.25 -7.14
C ASN A 242 2.62 26.44 -7.33
N ASP A 243 1.86 25.36 -7.47
CA ASP A 243 0.40 25.46 -7.44
C ASP A 243 -0.07 25.92 -6.04
N GLU A 244 -1.13 26.76 -6.05
CA GLU A 244 -1.90 27.10 -4.85
C GLU A 244 -2.87 25.96 -4.54
N VAL A 245 -2.91 25.56 -3.26
CA VAL A 245 -3.82 24.55 -2.74
C VAL A 245 -4.55 25.04 -1.51
N GLU A 246 -5.70 24.45 -1.22
CA GLU A 246 -6.45 24.63 0.03
C GLU A 246 -6.29 23.39 0.91
N ILE A 247 -6.15 23.62 2.21
CA ILE A 247 -6.27 22.63 3.27
C ILE A 247 -7.70 22.67 3.76
N VAL A 248 -8.45 21.59 3.60
CA VAL A 248 -9.87 21.51 3.95
C VAL A 248 -10.14 20.27 4.81
N GLY A 249 -11.19 20.31 5.61
CA GLY A 249 -11.65 19.19 6.43
C GLY A 249 -11.28 19.33 7.90
N ILE A 250 -12.03 18.62 8.77
CA ILE A 250 -11.92 18.60 10.24
C ILE A 250 -12.25 19.96 10.87
N HIS A 251 -11.62 21.02 10.40
CA HIS A 251 -11.87 22.40 10.87
C HIS A 251 -12.72 23.17 9.88
N GLU A 252 -13.44 24.20 10.37
CA GLU A 252 -14.26 25.07 9.50
C GLU A 252 -13.40 26.02 8.65
N ASP A 253 -12.22 26.37 9.16
CA ASP A 253 -11.31 27.31 8.49
C ASP A 253 -10.60 26.62 7.32
N VAL A 254 -10.76 27.21 6.14
CA VAL A 254 -10.02 26.81 4.93
C VAL A 254 -8.74 27.62 4.84
N ARG A 255 -7.61 26.93 4.77
CA ARG A 255 -6.30 27.56 4.67
C ARG A 255 -5.72 27.40 3.26
N LYS A 256 -5.24 28.50 2.69
CA LYS A 256 -4.53 28.49 1.39
C LYS A 256 -3.02 28.43 1.62
N THR A 257 -2.35 27.68 0.78
CA THR A 257 -0.89 27.59 0.76
C THR A 257 -0.38 27.29 -0.65
N VAL A 258 0.93 27.32 -0.82
CA VAL A 258 1.59 27.00 -2.10
C VAL A 258 2.50 25.78 -1.90
N VAL A 259 2.45 24.84 -2.83
CA VAL A 259 3.31 23.67 -2.86
C VAL A 259 4.66 24.05 -3.43
N THR A 260 5.71 24.02 -2.62
CA THR A 260 7.06 24.43 -3.00
C THR A 260 8.00 23.28 -3.32
N GLY A 261 7.53 22.04 -3.15
CA GLY A 261 8.27 20.84 -3.48
C GLY A 261 7.34 19.63 -3.54
N ILE A 262 7.60 18.72 -4.43
CA ILE A 262 6.89 17.45 -4.57
C ILE A 262 7.94 16.35 -4.61
N GLU A 263 7.79 15.34 -3.77
CA GLU A 263 8.71 14.21 -3.70
C GLU A 263 7.91 12.89 -3.71
N MET A 264 8.40 11.91 -4.44
CA MET A 264 7.93 10.52 -4.41
C MET A 264 9.15 9.61 -4.30
N PHE A 265 9.18 8.71 -3.30
CA PHE A 265 10.32 7.82 -3.04
C PHE A 265 11.68 8.54 -3.03
N ARG A 266 11.76 9.69 -2.35
CA ARG A 266 12.96 10.56 -2.26
C ARG A 266 13.44 11.17 -3.57
N LYS A 267 12.71 11.00 -4.68
CA LYS A 267 12.95 11.63 -5.97
C LYS A 267 12.07 12.86 -6.12
N LEU A 268 12.58 13.90 -6.78
CA LEU A 268 11.84 15.15 -7.03
C LEU A 268 10.90 14.98 -8.23
N LEU A 269 9.69 15.54 -8.10
CA LEU A 269 8.73 15.66 -9.19
C LEU A 269 8.48 17.14 -9.51
N ASP A 270 8.32 17.44 -10.80
CA ASP A 270 7.79 18.74 -11.25
C ASP A 270 6.26 18.74 -11.19
N GLN A 271 5.66 17.57 -11.43
CA GLN A 271 4.22 17.35 -11.41
C GLN A 271 3.89 15.99 -10.80
N ALA A 272 2.91 15.97 -9.89
CA ALA A 272 2.24 14.76 -9.43
C ALA A 272 0.90 14.60 -10.13
N GLN A 273 0.42 13.37 -10.25
CA GLN A 273 -0.86 13.04 -10.84
C GLN A 273 -1.63 11.99 -10.03
N ALA A 274 -2.90 11.82 -10.33
CA ALA A 274 -3.74 10.79 -9.73
C ALA A 274 -3.02 9.43 -9.69
N GLY A 275 -3.03 8.79 -8.52
CA GLY A 275 -2.34 7.54 -8.22
C GLY A 275 -0.95 7.68 -7.60
N ASP A 276 -0.31 8.84 -7.65
CA ASP A 276 1.02 9.02 -7.05
C ASP A 276 0.94 9.13 -5.52
N ASN A 277 1.81 8.43 -4.81
CA ASN A 277 2.03 8.61 -3.38
C ASN A 277 3.13 9.64 -3.17
N ILE A 278 2.78 10.83 -2.70
CA ILE A 278 3.69 11.97 -2.66
C ILE A 278 3.82 12.60 -1.27
N GLY A 279 4.94 13.28 -1.08
CA GLY A 279 5.11 14.30 -0.05
C GLY A 279 5.08 15.69 -0.68
N ALA A 280 4.10 16.51 -0.31
CA ALA A 280 3.95 17.90 -0.73
C ALA A 280 4.53 18.84 0.33
N LEU A 281 5.57 19.61 -0.02
CA LEU A 281 6.16 20.63 0.85
C LEU A 281 5.33 21.91 0.78
N LEU A 282 4.77 22.34 1.90
CA LEU A 282 3.84 23.45 2.02
C LEU A 282 4.52 24.72 2.54
N ARG A 283 4.28 25.85 1.87
CA ARG A 283 4.85 27.16 2.27
C ARG A 283 4.10 27.74 3.45
N GLY A 284 4.81 28.10 4.51
CA GLY A 284 4.26 28.88 5.64
C GLY A 284 3.20 28.16 6.46
N VAL A 285 3.13 26.84 6.36
CA VAL A 285 2.24 25.99 7.18
C VAL A 285 3.06 25.33 8.27
N GLN A 286 2.61 25.43 9.52
CA GLN A 286 3.21 24.72 10.64
C GLN A 286 2.59 23.32 10.78
N ARG A 287 3.32 22.37 11.37
CA ARG A 287 2.82 21.00 11.57
C ARG A 287 1.51 20.94 12.35
N THR A 288 1.29 21.88 13.26
CA THR A 288 0.07 21.98 14.10
C THR A 288 -1.14 22.55 13.36
N GLU A 289 -0.97 23.02 12.13
CA GLU A 289 -2.01 23.67 11.32
C GLU A 289 -2.54 22.77 10.19
N ILE A 290 -2.03 21.56 10.12
CA ILE A 290 -2.49 20.51 9.21
C ILE A 290 -2.38 19.16 9.91
N GLU A 291 -3.37 18.30 9.72
CA GLU A 291 -3.42 17.00 10.37
C GLU A 291 -3.95 15.91 9.44
N ARG A 292 -3.68 14.66 9.81
CA ARG A 292 -4.21 13.46 9.12
C ARG A 292 -5.73 13.51 9.06
N GLY A 293 -6.29 13.20 7.90
CA GLY A 293 -7.73 13.22 7.64
C GLY A 293 -8.24 14.50 6.99
N GLN A 294 -7.44 15.57 6.96
CA GLN A 294 -7.70 16.71 6.08
C GLN A 294 -7.34 16.38 4.63
N CYS A 295 -7.71 17.24 3.71
CA CYS A 295 -7.39 17.12 2.28
C CYS A 295 -6.65 18.34 1.77
N LEU A 296 -5.65 18.13 0.91
CA LEU A 296 -5.14 19.15 0.00
C LEU A 296 -5.95 19.10 -1.28
N CYS A 297 -6.45 20.23 -1.73
CA CYS A 297 -7.25 20.29 -2.95
C CYS A 297 -7.02 21.58 -3.75
N LYS A 298 -7.44 21.55 -5.02
CA LYS A 298 -7.48 22.77 -5.83
C LYS A 298 -8.41 23.79 -5.18
N PRO A 299 -8.03 25.08 -5.08
CA PRO A 299 -8.85 26.11 -4.45
C PRO A 299 -10.30 26.13 -4.96
N GLY A 300 -11.25 26.11 -4.01
CA GLY A 300 -12.68 26.14 -4.28
C GLY A 300 -13.27 24.86 -4.88
N SER A 301 -12.53 23.77 -4.96
CA SER A 301 -13.02 22.52 -5.57
C SER A 301 -13.66 21.53 -4.59
N VAL A 302 -13.46 21.72 -3.29
CA VAL A 302 -13.98 20.86 -2.22
C VAL A 302 -14.58 21.72 -1.12
N HIS A 303 -15.73 21.30 -0.59
CA HIS A 303 -16.41 21.94 0.53
C HIS A 303 -16.73 20.94 1.62
N CYS A 304 -16.58 21.34 2.87
CA CYS A 304 -16.97 20.54 4.02
C CYS A 304 -18.49 20.56 4.22
N HIS A 305 -19.04 19.42 4.62
CA HIS A 305 -20.47 19.26 4.90
C HIS A 305 -20.69 18.80 6.34
N HIS A 306 -21.61 19.45 7.07
CA HIS A 306 -22.00 19.05 8.43
C HIS A 306 -23.16 18.06 8.46
N LYS A 307 -23.88 17.91 7.35
CA LYS A 307 -24.99 16.97 7.21
C LYS A 307 -24.76 16.08 6.00
N PHE A 308 -24.77 14.78 6.22
CA PHE A 308 -24.58 13.79 5.16
C PHE A 308 -25.33 12.50 5.52
N THR A 309 -25.62 11.69 4.53
CA THR A 309 -26.11 10.33 4.72
C THR A 309 -24.95 9.38 4.49
N ALA A 310 -24.75 8.41 5.38
CA ALA A 310 -23.69 7.44 5.27
C ALA A 310 -24.24 6.01 5.42
N GLN A 311 -23.65 5.07 4.70
CA GLN A 311 -23.76 3.66 4.97
C GLN A 311 -22.61 3.27 5.91
N VAL A 312 -22.93 2.67 7.04
CA VAL A 312 -21.95 2.32 8.05
C VAL A 312 -21.88 0.79 8.17
N TYR A 313 -20.68 0.26 8.01
CA TYR A 313 -20.38 -1.13 8.32
C TYR A 313 -19.62 -1.20 9.65
N VAL A 314 -20.12 -1.99 10.59
CA VAL A 314 -19.49 -2.22 11.89
C VAL A 314 -19.07 -3.69 11.97
N PRO A 315 -17.76 -4.03 11.91
CA PRO A 315 -17.28 -5.39 12.07
C PRO A 315 -17.68 -5.96 13.45
N VAL A 316 -17.99 -7.25 13.50
CA VAL A 316 -18.42 -7.91 14.75
C VAL A 316 -17.36 -7.82 15.85
N SER A 317 -16.08 -7.82 15.49
CA SER A 317 -14.95 -7.64 16.41
C SER A 317 -15.01 -6.32 17.20
N TYR A 318 -15.66 -5.27 16.66
CA TYR A 318 -15.83 -3.97 17.32
C TYR A 318 -17.13 -3.86 18.12
N THR A 319 -18.07 -4.80 18.00
CA THR A 319 -19.36 -4.74 18.73
C THR A 319 -19.23 -5.03 20.21
N HIS A 320 -18.08 -5.52 20.66
CA HIS A 320 -17.78 -5.84 22.07
C HIS A 320 -16.92 -4.80 22.78
N LEU A 321 -16.59 -3.67 22.14
CA LEU A 321 -16.00 -2.53 22.82
C LEU A 321 -17.06 -1.84 23.67
N LYS A 322 -16.98 -2.08 24.99
CA LYS A 322 -17.79 -1.42 26.01
C LYS A 322 -17.27 -0.01 26.27
#